data_dc6e47909dac4e8af99c39e8473ba13f
#
_entry.id   dc6e47909dac4e8af99c39e8473ba13f
#
_cell.length_a   1.000
_cell.length_b   1.000
_cell.length_c   1.000
_cell.angle_alpha   90.00
_cell.angle_beta   90.00
_cell.angle_gamma   90.00
#
_symmetry.space_group_name_H-M   'P 1'
#
loop_
_entity.id
_entity.type
_entity.pdbx_description
1 polymer ?
#
loop_
_entity_poly.entity_id
_entity_poly.type
_entity_poly.pdbx_seq_one_letter_code
_entity_poly.pdbx_strand_id
1 'polypeptide(L)'
;MDFLQGLFAIETVTYTEWEERSRTNNFFELVYVLEGGGMQSVNHELRPFSKEALHLLPAARCYKYIIGQPSTFLFIRFAGSYFLPASRFDIDYSQWFGQLNFILSHHPHHPGELLTDPREKQQVIKLLEVIQLEHEKGAATAIAVVQSALAAILDIISASVQGKASQERVCSDHKFAGLLNFIQLHLTDPEKVTVAFLARMFHISATYFSEYFKRNAGEPFQDFLLKARLNVAVSRARYTQLPVQEIAMDLGFTDSSHLNRMLKKYHGKSIRQIRMGEE
;
A
#
# COMPACT_ATOMS: atom_id res chain seq x y z
N MET A 1 -11.06 8.70 4.87
CA MET A 1 -10.23 7.63 4.29
C MET A 1 -10.59 7.56 2.83
N ASP A 2 -9.63 7.73 1.94
CA ASP A 2 -9.87 7.63 0.50
C ASP A 2 -9.86 6.16 0.09
N PHE A 3 -10.82 5.78 -0.76
CA PHE A 3 -10.97 4.41 -1.24
C PHE A 3 -10.82 4.38 -2.75
N LEU A 4 -10.07 3.41 -3.23
CA LEU A 4 -9.91 3.18 -4.66
C LEU A 4 -11.19 2.54 -5.22
N GLN A 5 -11.81 3.19 -6.21
CA GLN A 5 -12.91 2.60 -6.99
C GLN A 5 -12.33 1.61 -8.02
N GLY A 6 -12.11 0.37 -7.60
CA GLY A 6 -11.46 -0.65 -8.42
C GLY A 6 -10.09 -1.07 -7.89
N LEU A 7 -9.30 -1.77 -8.71
CA LEU A 7 -7.99 -2.28 -8.32
C LEU A 7 -6.85 -1.35 -8.75
N PHE A 8 -7.10 -0.43 -9.67
CA PHE A 8 -6.13 0.50 -10.24
C PHE A 8 -6.82 1.82 -10.64
N ALA A 9 -6.16 2.95 -10.43
CA ALA A 9 -6.55 4.25 -10.95
C ALA A 9 -5.32 5.09 -11.24
N ILE A 10 -5.44 5.96 -12.25
CA ILE A 10 -4.46 6.98 -12.59
C ILE A 10 -5.17 8.33 -12.69
N GLU A 11 -4.55 9.38 -12.16
CA GLU A 11 -5.14 10.71 -12.13
C GLU A 11 -4.04 11.77 -12.17
N THR A 12 -4.23 12.81 -12.99
CA THR A 12 -3.38 13.99 -12.98
C THR A 12 -4.17 15.15 -12.40
N VAL A 13 -3.64 15.76 -11.32
CA VAL A 13 -4.32 16.84 -10.60
C VAL A 13 -3.35 17.98 -10.32
N THR A 14 -3.82 19.21 -10.53
CA THR A 14 -3.09 20.41 -10.13
C THR A 14 -3.68 21.00 -8.87
N TYR A 15 -2.84 21.23 -7.88
CA TYR A 15 -3.19 21.87 -6.61
C TYR A 15 -2.51 23.23 -6.51
N THR A 16 -3.29 24.25 -6.16
CA THR A 16 -2.80 25.55 -5.70
C THR A 16 -2.70 25.61 -4.20
N GLU A 17 -3.60 24.88 -3.52
CA GLU A 17 -3.62 24.65 -2.09
C GLU A 17 -3.97 23.18 -1.86
N TRP A 18 -3.41 22.57 -0.83
CA TRP A 18 -3.77 21.22 -0.44
C TRP A 18 -4.88 21.28 0.61
N GLU A 19 -5.97 20.60 0.39
CA GLU A 19 -7.02 20.45 1.41
C GLU A 19 -6.41 19.86 2.69
N GLU A 20 -6.67 20.47 3.84
CA GLU A 20 -6.04 20.14 5.13
C GLU A 20 -6.31 18.70 5.64
N ARG A 21 -7.12 17.92 4.97
CA ARG A 21 -7.42 16.55 5.39
C ARG A 21 -6.23 15.63 5.13
N SER A 22 -5.62 15.19 6.23
CA SER A 22 -4.71 14.03 6.17
C SER A 22 -5.44 12.87 5.50
N ARG A 23 -4.97 12.46 4.33
CA ARG A 23 -5.55 11.33 3.62
C ARG A 23 -5.00 10.03 4.20
N THR A 24 -5.89 9.14 4.61
CA THR A 24 -5.57 7.75 4.92
C THR A 24 -6.20 6.91 3.82
N ASN A 25 -5.42 6.14 3.11
CA ASN A 25 -5.87 5.31 1.98
C ASN A 25 -5.74 3.82 2.30
N ASN A 26 -6.48 2.98 1.60
CA ASN A 26 -6.40 1.51 1.68
C ASN A 26 -5.65 0.89 0.48
N PHE A 27 -4.93 1.71 -0.28
CA PHE A 27 -4.20 1.36 -1.49
C PHE A 27 -2.78 1.92 -1.44
N PHE A 28 -1.91 1.40 -2.27
CA PHE A 28 -0.60 1.99 -2.53
C PHE A 28 -0.75 3.14 -3.53
N GLU A 29 0.04 4.17 -3.34
CA GLU A 29 0.01 5.33 -4.21
C GLU A 29 1.44 5.70 -4.62
N LEU A 30 1.71 5.60 -5.92
CA LEU A 30 2.92 6.15 -6.53
C LEU A 30 2.58 7.56 -7.00
N VAL A 31 3.30 8.54 -6.50
CA VAL A 31 3.09 9.97 -6.79
C VAL A 31 4.31 10.50 -7.52
N TYR A 32 4.10 11.02 -8.72
CA TYR A 32 5.13 11.70 -9.48
C TYR A 32 4.77 13.19 -9.62
N VAL A 33 5.71 14.06 -9.31
CA VAL A 33 5.54 15.51 -9.39
C VAL A 33 5.89 15.98 -10.79
N LEU A 34 4.88 16.30 -11.58
CA LEU A 34 5.05 16.81 -12.94
C LEU A 34 5.58 18.23 -12.94
N GLU A 35 5.03 19.09 -12.06
CA GLU A 35 5.42 20.50 -11.92
C GLU A 35 5.20 20.95 -10.47
N GLY A 36 5.91 22.03 -10.09
CA GLY A 36 5.71 22.68 -8.82
C GLY A 36 6.69 22.26 -7.75
N GLY A 37 6.33 22.55 -6.48
CA GLY A 37 7.14 22.25 -5.31
C GLY A 37 6.51 22.73 -4.01
N GLY A 38 7.05 22.23 -2.91
CA GLY A 38 6.56 22.52 -1.57
C GLY A 38 7.13 21.55 -0.54
N MET A 39 6.32 21.23 0.47
CA MET A 39 6.68 20.28 1.53
C MET A 39 5.70 19.11 1.56
N GLN A 40 6.21 17.90 1.63
CA GLN A 40 5.44 16.70 1.93
C GLN A 40 5.51 16.40 3.42
N SER A 41 4.38 16.15 4.06
CA SER A 41 4.31 15.65 5.43
C SER A 41 3.89 14.19 5.42
N VAL A 42 4.73 13.31 5.96
CA VAL A 42 4.43 11.88 6.17
C VAL A 42 4.68 11.57 7.63
N ASN A 43 3.68 11.07 8.35
CA ASN A 43 3.77 10.79 9.79
C ASN A 43 4.32 11.97 10.62
N HIS A 44 3.88 13.20 10.30
CA HIS A 44 4.32 14.47 10.92
C HIS A 44 5.76 14.93 10.59
N GLU A 45 6.51 14.19 9.80
CA GLU A 45 7.80 14.63 9.29
C GLU A 45 7.61 15.43 7.99
N LEU A 46 8.22 16.62 7.94
CA LEU A 46 8.18 17.51 6.78
C LEU A 46 9.41 17.31 5.91
N ARG A 47 9.19 17.22 4.60
CA ARG A 47 10.22 16.99 3.59
C ARG A 47 9.96 17.83 2.35
N PRO A 48 10.98 18.48 1.78
CA PRO A 48 10.78 19.22 0.54
C PRO A 48 10.50 18.26 -0.62
N PHE A 49 9.68 18.71 -1.55
CA PHE A 49 9.51 18.08 -2.85
C PHE A 49 9.62 19.13 -3.96
N SER A 50 10.04 18.70 -5.14
CA SER A 50 10.16 19.52 -6.33
C SER A 50 9.72 18.72 -7.56
N LYS A 51 9.70 19.40 -8.72
CA LYS A 51 9.49 18.75 -10.01
C LYS A 51 10.35 17.48 -10.15
N GLU A 52 9.77 16.44 -10.76
CA GLU A 52 10.36 15.11 -10.96
C GLU A 52 10.57 14.28 -9.69
N ALA A 53 10.12 14.76 -8.53
CA ALA A 53 10.14 13.95 -7.32
C ALA A 53 9.18 12.76 -7.45
N LEU A 54 9.63 11.59 -7.00
CA LEU A 54 8.85 10.35 -6.99
C LEU A 54 8.67 9.89 -5.55
N HIS A 55 7.41 9.69 -5.14
CA HIS A 55 7.06 9.21 -3.83
C HIS A 55 6.25 7.92 -3.93
N LEU A 56 6.51 6.97 -3.03
CA LEU A 56 5.70 5.76 -2.87
C LEU A 56 5.09 5.79 -1.47
N LEU A 57 3.77 5.81 -1.43
CA LEU A 57 3.00 5.90 -0.19
C LEU A 57 2.28 4.58 0.07
N PRO A 58 2.54 3.92 1.21
CA PRO A 58 1.85 2.70 1.58
C PRO A 58 0.42 2.97 2.01
N ALA A 59 -0.39 1.91 1.96
CA ALA A 59 -1.72 1.93 2.55
C ALA A 59 -1.67 2.27 4.06
N ALA A 60 -2.73 2.89 4.56
CA ALA A 60 -2.95 3.23 5.97
C ALA A 60 -1.98 4.26 6.59
N ARG A 61 -1.22 5.01 5.80
CA ARG A 61 -0.43 6.14 6.31
C ARG A 61 -1.12 7.47 6.05
N CYS A 62 -1.00 8.39 7.03
CA CYS A 62 -1.43 9.77 6.86
C CYS A 62 -0.34 10.56 6.15
N TYR A 63 -0.71 11.22 5.06
CA TYR A 63 0.19 12.14 4.37
C TYR A 63 -0.56 13.39 3.91
N LYS A 64 0.16 14.48 3.73
CA LYS A 64 -0.32 15.72 3.10
C LYS A 64 0.81 16.41 2.35
N TYR A 65 0.42 17.23 1.40
CA TYR A 65 1.33 18.14 0.73
C TYR A 65 1.03 19.57 1.17
N ILE A 66 2.06 20.34 1.45
CA ILE A 66 1.99 21.78 1.68
C ILE A 66 2.50 22.42 0.40
N ILE A 67 1.60 22.99 -0.37
CA ILE A 67 1.89 23.52 -1.70
C ILE A 67 2.57 24.86 -1.55
N GLY A 68 3.83 24.96 -2.00
CA GLY A 68 4.59 26.22 -2.00
C GLY A 68 4.38 27.05 -3.26
N GLN A 69 4.02 26.37 -4.35
CA GLN A 69 3.64 26.97 -5.65
C GLN A 69 2.70 26.01 -6.37
N PRO A 70 1.87 26.47 -7.33
CA PRO A 70 0.98 25.57 -8.06
C PRO A 70 1.70 24.31 -8.53
N SER A 71 1.21 23.15 -8.12
CA SER A 71 1.90 21.89 -8.31
C SER A 71 0.99 20.85 -8.95
N THR A 72 1.49 20.21 -10.01
CA THR A 72 0.78 19.15 -10.75
C THR A 72 1.38 17.80 -10.42
N PHE A 73 0.52 16.88 -9.99
CA PHE A 73 0.88 15.54 -9.59
C PHE A 73 0.24 14.51 -10.50
N LEU A 74 0.98 13.47 -10.82
CA LEU A 74 0.46 12.23 -11.38
C LEU A 74 0.34 11.21 -10.24
N PHE A 75 -0.88 10.79 -9.93
CA PHE A 75 -1.19 9.75 -8.95
C PHE A 75 -1.45 8.44 -9.67
N ILE A 76 -0.73 7.39 -9.30
CA ILE A 76 -0.99 6.01 -9.71
C ILE A 76 -1.35 5.24 -8.45
N ARG A 77 -2.61 4.82 -8.35
CA ARG A 77 -3.18 4.13 -7.20
C ARG A 77 -3.45 2.68 -7.54
N PHE A 78 -3.02 1.77 -6.70
CA PHE A 78 -3.23 0.34 -6.92
C PHE A 78 -3.44 -0.42 -5.62
N ALA A 79 -4.38 -1.37 -5.66
CA ALA A 79 -4.58 -2.31 -4.58
C ALA A 79 -3.51 -3.40 -4.64
N GLY A 80 -3.18 -4.00 -3.48
CA GLY A 80 -2.27 -5.14 -3.46
C GLY A 80 -2.73 -6.30 -4.34
N SER A 81 -4.05 -6.48 -4.45
CA SER A 81 -4.66 -7.51 -5.31
C SER A 81 -4.66 -7.18 -6.82
N TYR A 82 -4.22 -5.99 -7.22
CA TYR A 82 -4.12 -5.62 -8.64
C TYR A 82 -3.20 -6.55 -9.44
N PHE A 83 -2.21 -7.13 -8.78
CA PHE A 83 -1.24 -8.03 -9.37
C PHE A 83 -1.56 -9.52 -9.16
N LEU A 84 -2.69 -9.88 -8.52
CA LEU A 84 -3.09 -11.27 -8.37
C LEU A 84 -3.46 -11.87 -9.73
N PRO A 85 -3.20 -13.18 -9.97
CA PRO A 85 -3.20 -13.77 -11.30
C PRO A 85 -4.61 -13.90 -11.87
N ALA A 86 -5.05 -12.84 -12.56
CA ALA A 86 -6.00 -12.99 -13.65
C ALA A 86 -5.26 -13.10 -14.99
N SER A 87 -3.93 -13.03 -15.01
CA SER A 87 -3.12 -12.91 -16.20
C SER A 87 -2.33 -14.18 -16.52
N ARG A 88 -2.18 -14.43 -17.82
CA ARG A 88 -1.45 -15.54 -18.44
C ARG A 88 0.09 -15.47 -18.29
N PHE A 89 0.59 -14.63 -17.42
CA PHE A 89 2.03 -14.45 -17.18
C PHE A 89 2.38 -14.95 -15.78
N ASP A 90 3.31 -15.88 -15.68
CA ASP A 90 3.92 -16.40 -14.46
C ASP A 90 4.86 -15.34 -13.82
N ILE A 91 4.33 -14.17 -13.47
CA ILE A 91 5.07 -13.20 -12.65
C ILE A 91 4.90 -13.64 -11.20
N ASP A 92 6.00 -13.90 -10.51
CA ASP A 92 5.98 -14.17 -9.07
C ASP A 92 5.68 -12.87 -8.30
N TYR A 93 4.40 -12.62 -8.10
CA TYR A 93 3.92 -11.45 -7.37
C TYR A 93 4.31 -11.44 -5.88
N SER A 94 4.68 -12.59 -5.31
CA SER A 94 5.16 -12.67 -3.92
C SER A 94 6.52 -11.98 -3.78
N GLN A 95 7.39 -12.14 -4.77
CA GLN A 95 8.67 -11.43 -4.84
C GLN A 95 8.45 -9.92 -4.97
N TRP A 96 7.53 -9.52 -5.83
CA TRP A 96 7.21 -8.11 -6.06
C TRP A 96 6.67 -7.41 -4.79
N PHE A 97 5.79 -8.07 -4.03
CA PHE A 97 5.35 -7.56 -2.73
C PHE A 97 6.48 -7.50 -1.71
N GLY A 98 7.41 -8.44 -1.76
CA GLY A 98 8.63 -8.40 -0.96
C GLY A 98 9.45 -7.14 -1.25
N GLN A 99 9.64 -6.80 -2.52
CA GLN A 99 10.34 -5.59 -2.97
C GLN A 99 9.62 -4.31 -2.54
N LEU A 100 8.29 -4.23 -2.72
CA LEU A 100 7.48 -3.09 -2.29
C LEU A 100 7.63 -2.82 -0.79
N ASN A 101 7.54 -3.87 0.03
CA ASN A 101 7.71 -3.73 1.47
C ASN A 101 9.16 -3.42 1.87
N PHE A 102 10.13 -3.94 1.13
CA PHE A 102 11.51 -3.55 1.29
C PHE A 102 11.69 -2.03 1.08
N ILE A 103 11.17 -1.49 -0.03
CA ILE A 103 11.19 -0.05 -0.31
C ILE A 103 10.52 0.72 0.83
N LEU A 104 9.32 0.31 1.25
CA LEU A 104 8.53 0.99 2.26
C LEU A 104 9.12 0.92 3.66
N SER A 105 9.91 -0.11 3.98
CA SER A 105 10.56 -0.27 5.28
C SER A 105 11.92 0.44 5.36
N HIS A 106 12.62 0.62 4.24
CA HIS A 106 13.96 1.24 4.21
C HIS A 106 13.95 2.71 3.87
N HIS A 107 12.94 3.17 3.12
CA HIS A 107 12.81 4.57 2.72
C HIS A 107 12.45 5.54 3.88
N PRO A 108 11.74 5.16 4.97
CA PRO A 108 11.41 6.10 6.04
C PRO A 108 12.61 6.76 6.71
N HIS A 109 13.79 6.12 6.64
CA HIS A 109 15.01 6.64 7.24
C HIS A 109 15.80 7.59 6.32
N HIS A 110 15.45 7.64 5.04
CA HIS A 110 16.03 8.57 4.05
C HIS A 110 14.91 9.36 3.37
N PRO A 111 14.46 10.43 4.03
CA PRO A 111 13.44 11.31 3.48
C PRO A 111 13.99 12.12 2.32
N GLY A 112 13.66 11.72 1.16
CA GLY A 112 14.10 12.37 -0.05
C GLY A 112 13.54 11.65 -1.26
N GLU A 113 14.05 12.00 -2.38
CA GLU A 113 13.74 11.38 -3.64
C GLU A 113 14.08 9.89 -3.65
N LEU A 114 13.13 9.05 -4.04
CA LEU A 114 13.33 7.60 -4.16
C LEU A 114 14.48 7.27 -5.11
N LEU A 115 14.60 8.04 -6.18
CA LEU A 115 15.61 7.89 -7.20
C LEU A 115 16.57 9.08 -7.21
N THR A 116 17.85 8.84 -7.13
CA THR A 116 18.90 9.87 -7.22
C THR A 116 19.73 9.77 -8.51
N ASP A 117 19.75 8.59 -9.15
CA ASP A 117 20.43 8.43 -10.43
C ASP A 117 19.56 9.04 -11.57
N PRO A 118 20.09 10.00 -12.36
CA PRO A 118 19.35 10.59 -13.47
C PRO A 118 18.93 9.58 -14.54
N ARG A 119 19.67 8.47 -14.70
CA ARG A 119 19.32 7.42 -15.67
C ARG A 119 18.11 6.62 -15.19
N GLU A 120 18.09 6.24 -13.91
CA GLU A 120 16.96 5.55 -13.30
C GLU A 120 15.69 6.42 -13.34
N LYS A 121 15.82 7.73 -13.05
CA LYS A 121 14.72 8.69 -13.19
C LYS A 121 14.18 8.71 -14.62
N GLN A 122 15.03 8.82 -15.62
CA GLN A 122 14.61 8.81 -17.02
C GLN A 122 13.91 7.50 -17.42
N GLN A 123 14.37 6.35 -16.92
CA GLN A 123 13.70 5.08 -17.17
C GLN A 123 12.29 5.08 -16.57
N VAL A 124 12.15 5.52 -15.31
CA VAL A 124 10.85 5.59 -14.64
C VAL A 124 9.91 6.57 -15.35
N ILE A 125 10.39 7.75 -15.77
CA ILE A 125 9.58 8.72 -16.53
C ILE A 125 9.00 8.10 -17.80
N LYS A 126 9.82 7.38 -18.58
CA LYS A 126 9.34 6.69 -19.79
C LYS A 126 8.30 5.61 -19.50
N LEU A 127 8.47 4.87 -18.40
CA LEU A 127 7.48 3.87 -17.97
C LEU A 127 6.17 4.51 -17.50
N LEU A 128 6.24 5.66 -16.83
CA LEU A 128 5.07 6.45 -16.45
C LEU A 128 4.31 6.97 -17.69
N GLU A 129 5.03 7.45 -18.71
CA GLU A 129 4.45 7.85 -20.00
C GLU A 129 3.73 6.66 -20.68
N VAL A 130 4.33 5.47 -20.67
CA VAL A 130 3.68 4.26 -21.18
C VAL A 130 2.38 3.96 -20.43
N ILE A 131 2.39 4.04 -19.10
CA ILE A 131 1.21 3.82 -18.27
C ILE A 131 0.09 4.82 -18.62
N GLN A 132 0.41 6.11 -18.78
CA GLN A 132 -0.56 7.14 -19.14
C GLN A 132 -1.16 6.88 -20.52
N LEU A 133 -0.33 6.62 -21.53
CA LEU A 133 -0.76 6.34 -22.89
C LEU A 133 -1.66 5.10 -22.99
N GLU A 134 -1.32 4.02 -22.28
CA GLU A 134 -2.12 2.80 -22.28
C GLU A 134 -3.45 3.00 -21.53
N HIS A 135 -3.43 3.78 -20.45
CA HIS A 135 -4.66 4.11 -19.72
C HIS A 135 -5.64 4.92 -20.60
N GLU A 136 -5.15 5.91 -21.35
CA GLU A 136 -5.96 6.73 -22.26
C GLU A 136 -6.60 5.90 -23.39
N LYS A 137 -5.94 4.85 -23.86
CA LYS A 137 -6.49 3.93 -24.87
C LYS A 137 -7.69 3.12 -24.39
N GLY A 138 -7.82 2.87 -23.09
CA GLY A 138 -8.95 2.15 -22.50
C GLY A 138 -9.11 0.71 -22.94
N ALA A 139 -8.13 0.11 -23.60
CA ALA A 139 -8.21 -1.23 -24.17
C ALA A 139 -7.99 -2.31 -23.08
N ALA A 140 -8.69 -3.46 -23.22
CA ALA A 140 -8.51 -4.60 -22.32
C ALA A 140 -7.06 -5.15 -22.30
N THR A 141 -6.31 -4.97 -23.37
CA THR A 141 -4.88 -5.33 -23.49
C THR A 141 -3.96 -4.38 -22.73
N ALA A 142 -4.40 -3.17 -22.43
CA ALA A 142 -3.66 -2.16 -21.69
C ALA A 142 -3.30 -2.60 -20.27
N ILE A 143 -4.13 -3.44 -19.65
CA ILE A 143 -3.92 -3.90 -18.26
C ILE A 143 -2.57 -4.62 -18.12
N ALA A 144 -2.23 -5.54 -19.01
CA ALA A 144 -0.97 -6.27 -18.91
C ALA A 144 0.26 -5.36 -19.12
N VAL A 145 0.17 -4.38 -20.02
CA VAL A 145 1.24 -3.42 -20.27
C VAL A 145 1.42 -2.52 -19.05
N VAL A 146 0.33 -2.00 -18.48
CA VAL A 146 0.34 -1.16 -17.28
C VAL A 146 0.91 -1.92 -16.09
N GLN A 147 0.49 -3.17 -15.87
CA GLN A 147 1.04 -4.02 -14.80
C GLN A 147 2.54 -4.25 -14.96
N SER A 148 3.00 -4.56 -16.19
CA SER A 148 4.42 -4.79 -16.46
C SER A 148 5.25 -3.52 -16.28
N ALA A 149 4.77 -2.38 -16.76
CA ALA A 149 5.44 -1.09 -16.58
C ALA A 149 5.52 -0.69 -15.10
N LEU A 150 4.44 -0.87 -14.35
CA LEU A 150 4.43 -0.59 -12.91
C LEU A 150 5.35 -1.54 -12.14
N ALA A 151 5.38 -2.83 -12.49
CA ALA A 151 6.32 -3.78 -11.91
C ALA A 151 7.78 -3.36 -12.18
N ALA A 152 8.12 -2.98 -13.41
CA ALA A 152 9.45 -2.49 -13.75
C ALA A 152 9.84 -1.22 -12.98
N ILE A 153 8.92 -0.27 -12.78
CA ILE A 153 9.16 0.92 -11.94
C ILE A 153 9.54 0.51 -10.52
N LEU A 154 8.82 -0.45 -9.94
CA LEU A 154 9.06 -0.88 -8.57
C LEU A 154 10.36 -1.68 -8.44
N ASP A 155 10.74 -2.44 -9.47
CA ASP A 155 12.05 -3.10 -9.54
C ASP A 155 13.19 -2.08 -9.55
N ILE A 156 13.10 -1.03 -10.37
CA ILE A 156 14.09 0.06 -10.41
C ILE A 156 14.21 0.75 -9.05
N ILE A 157 13.07 1.10 -8.43
CA ILE A 157 13.06 1.73 -7.10
C ILE A 157 13.68 0.80 -6.06
N SER A 158 13.32 -0.48 -6.08
CA SER A 158 13.86 -1.48 -5.15
C SER A 158 15.39 -1.60 -5.26
N ALA A 159 15.92 -1.69 -6.47
CA ALA A 159 17.35 -1.76 -6.72
C ALA A 159 18.08 -0.49 -6.23
N SER A 160 17.52 0.69 -6.49
CA SER A 160 18.08 1.97 -6.05
C SER A 160 18.11 2.07 -4.51
N VAL A 161 17.04 1.66 -3.83
CA VAL A 161 16.97 1.64 -2.35
C VAL A 161 17.95 0.62 -1.77
N GLN A 162 18.10 -0.56 -2.39
CA GLN A 162 19.05 -1.58 -1.96
C GLN A 162 20.50 -1.08 -2.09
N GLY A 163 20.82 -0.42 -3.18
CA GLY A 163 22.14 0.17 -3.39
C GLY A 163 22.53 1.17 -2.30
N LYS A 164 21.57 2.01 -1.87
CA LYS A 164 21.76 2.97 -0.77
C LYS A 164 21.87 2.29 0.60
N ALA A 165 21.02 1.30 0.87
CA ALA A 165 21.04 0.55 2.13
C ALA A 165 22.32 -0.23 2.36
N SER A 166 23.01 -0.65 1.28
CA SER A 166 24.31 -1.33 1.37
C SER A 166 25.45 -0.40 1.83
N GLN A 167 25.29 0.91 1.68
CA GLN A 167 26.27 1.92 2.13
C GLN A 167 26.07 2.35 3.58
N GLU A 168 24.90 2.14 4.13
CA GLU A 168 24.58 2.50 5.51
C GLU A 168 24.08 1.28 6.27
N ARG A 169 24.74 0.94 7.37
CA ARG A 169 24.29 -0.10 8.31
C ARG A 169 23.03 0.36 9.03
N VAL A 170 21.88 0.32 8.36
CA VAL A 170 20.59 0.61 8.99
C VAL A 170 20.05 -0.68 9.59
N CYS A 171 19.99 -0.71 10.91
CA CYS A 171 19.30 -1.73 11.70
C CYS A 171 17.78 -1.57 11.56
N SER A 172 17.23 -1.82 10.38
CA SER A 172 15.79 -2.08 10.25
C SER A 172 15.58 -3.58 10.20
N ASP A 173 14.64 -4.07 10.99
CA ASP A 173 14.37 -5.49 11.07
C ASP A 173 13.66 -5.96 9.79
N HIS A 174 14.44 -6.30 8.75
CA HIS A 174 13.97 -6.86 7.48
C HIS A 174 12.98 -8.01 7.68
N LYS A 175 13.17 -8.76 8.74
CA LYS A 175 12.34 -9.87 9.15
C LYS A 175 10.94 -9.41 9.51
N PHE A 176 10.81 -8.26 10.19
CA PHE A 176 9.51 -7.70 10.54
C PHE A 176 8.73 -7.18 9.33
N ALA A 177 9.41 -6.53 8.39
CA ALA A 177 8.79 -6.10 7.14
C ALA A 177 8.27 -7.29 6.32
N GLY A 178 9.07 -8.36 6.21
CA GLY A 178 8.65 -9.62 5.60
C GLY A 178 7.46 -10.26 6.31
N LEU A 179 7.45 -10.23 7.63
CA LEU A 179 6.34 -10.73 8.45
C LEU A 179 5.03 -9.97 8.18
N LEU A 180 5.07 -8.63 8.15
CA LEU A 180 3.89 -7.81 7.85
C LEU A 180 3.35 -8.08 6.46
N ASN A 181 4.25 -8.20 5.48
CA ASN A 181 3.89 -8.54 4.11
C ASN A 181 3.20 -9.90 4.03
N PHE A 182 3.81 -10.92 4.65
CA PHE A 182 3.22 -12.25 4.66
C PHE A 182 1.82 -12.25 5.27
N ILE A 183 1.62 -11.54 6.38
CA ILE A 183 0.30 -11.39 7.00
C ILE A 183 -0.70 -10.75 6.02
N GLN A 184 -0.33 -9.68 5.32
CA GLN A 184 -1.23 -9.01 4.38
C GLN A 184 -1.61 -9.88 3.20
N LEU A 185 -0.67 -10.64 2.64
CA LEU A 185 -0.92 -11.56 1.53
C LEU A 185 -1.84 -12.72 1.91
N HIS A 186 -1.75 -13.18 3.16
CA HIS A 186 -2.49 -14.35 3.65
C HIS A 186 -3.61 -14.01 4.63
N LEU A 187 -4.13 -12.76 4.58
CA LEU A 187 -5.14 -12.29 5.53
C LEU A 187 -6.44 -13.10 5.49
N THR A 188 -6.75 -13.68 4.32
CA THR A 188 -7.91 -14.54 4.06
C THR A 188 -7.63 -16.04 4.32
N ASP A 189 -6.41 -16.38 4.75
CA ASP A 189 -6.02 -17.75 5.09
C ASP A 189 -5.75 -17.83 6.61
N PRO A 190 -6.77 -18.16 7.42
CA PRO A 190 -6.66 -18.14 8.88
C PRO A 190 -5.55 -19.05 9.45
N GLU A 191 -5.21 -20.12 8.75
CA GLU A 191 -4.18 -21.06 9.19
C GLU A 191 -2.78 -20.48 9.07
N LYS A 192 -2.53 -19.69 8.02
CA LYS A 192 -1.22 -19.04 7.78
C LYS A 192 -0.96 -17.80 8.63
N VAL A 193 -2.00 -17.17 9.15
CA VAL A 193 -1.88 -15.98 10.01
C VAL A 193 -2.02 -16.30 11.50
N THR A 194 -1.59 -17.48 11.92
CA THR A 194 -1.50 -17.87 13.34
C THR A 194 -0.12 -17.55 13.89
N VAL A 195 -0.04 -17.24 15.20
CA VAL A 195 1.25 -17.02 15.89
C VAL A 195 2.19 -18.19 15.69
N ALA A 196 1.68 -19.43 15.82
CA ALA A 196 2.50 -20.63 15.66
C ALA A 196 3.08 -20.78 14.26
N PHE A 197 2.28 -20.51 13.22
CA PHE A 197 2.73 -20.58 11.83
C PHE A 197 3.76 -19.48 11.51
N LEU A 198 3.45 -18.23 11.89
CA LEU A 198 4.30 -17.08 11.63
C LEU A 198 5.62 -17.16 12.39
N ALA A 199 5.59 -17.56 13.65
CA ALA A 199 6.79 -17.75 14.47
C ALA A 199 7.74 -18.78 13.83
N ARG A 200 7.19 -19.92 13.36
CA ARG A 200 7.96 -20.96 12.66
C ARG A 200 8.51 -20.45 11.32
N MET A 201 7.66 -19.83 10.50
CA MET A 201 8.04 -19.34 9.17
C MET A 201 9.16 -18.30 9.24
N PHE A 202 9.09 -17.39 10.20
CA PHE A 202 10.04 -16.30 10.37
C PHE A 202 11.15 -16.59 11.39
N HIS A 203 11.30 -17.85 11.83
CA HIS A 203 12.32 -18.25 12.81
C HIS A 203 12.34 -17.35 14.07
N ILE A 204 11.16 -17.11 14.64
CA ILE A 204 10.94 -16.37 15.89
C ILE A 204 10.43 -17.40 16.90
N SER A 205 10.89 -17.38 18.16
CA SER A 205 10.30 -18.27 19.14
C SER A 205 8.84 -17.89 19.41
N ALA A 206 7.95 -18.87 19.54
CA ALA A 206 6.51 -18.60 19.73
C ALA A 206 6.23 -17.79 21.01
N THR A 207 7.02 -17.99 22.05
CA THR A 207 6.95 -17.26 23.32
C THR A 207 7.36 -15.80 23.18
N TYR A 208 8.32 -15.50 22.30
CA TYR A 208 8.83 -14.15 22.05
C TYR A 208 8.04 -13.39 20.97
N PHE A 209 7.26 -14.10 20.14
CA PHE A 209 6.57 -13.51 18.99
C PHE A 209 5.69 -12.32 19.36
N SER A 210 4.91 -12.42 20.41
CA SER A 210 3.98 -11.36 20.83
C SER A 210 4.72 -10.08 21.25
N GLU A 211 5.82 -10.22 21.96
CA GLU A 211 6.68 -9.10 22.36
C GLU A 211 7.40 -8.50 21.14
N TYR A 212 7.98 -9.35 20.31
CA TYR A 212 8.64 -8.96 19.06
C TYR A 212 7.69 -8.16 18.16
N PHE A 213 6.46 -8.68 17.95
CA PHE A 213 5.47 -8.01 17.13
C PHE A 213 5.07 -6.67 17.73
N LYS A 214 4.69 -6.63 19.02
CA LYS A 214 4.27 -5.39 19.70
C LYS A 214 5.37 -4.33 19.69
N ARG A 215 6.62 -4.70 19.89
CA ARG A 215 7.76 -3.78 19.87
C ARG A 215 7.96 -3.13 18.49
N ASN A 216 7.77 -3.90 17.41
CA ASN A 216 7.99 -3.41 16.04
C ASN A 216 6.75 -2.75 15.42
N ALA A 217 5.53 -3.25 15.73
CA ALA A 217 4.26 -2.70 15.22
C ALA A 217 3.69 -1.55 16.06
N GLY A 218 4.12 -1.41 17.31
CA GLY A 218 3.51 -0.49 18.28
C GLY A 218 2.20 -0.98 18.91
N GLU A 219 1.65 -2.12 18.44
CA GLU A 219 0.40 -2.71 18.93
C GLU A 219 0.45 -4.25 18.96
N PRO A 220 -0.42 -4.92 19.74
CA PRO A 220 -0.50 -6.37 19.76
C PRO A 220 -0.88 -6.96 18.40
N PHE A 221 -0.32 -8.15 18.09
CA PHE A 221 -0.58 -8.85 16.82
C PHE A 221 -2.08 -9.08 16.54
N GLN A 222 -2.85 -9.49 17.54
CA GLN A 222 -4.28 -9.75 17.38
C GLN A 222 -5.08 -8.49 17.03
N ASP A 223 -4.74 -7.34 17.61
CA ASP A 223 -5.37 -6.06 17.32
C ASP A 223 -5.02 -5.60 15.90
N PHE A 224 -3.75 -5.74 15.51
CA PHE A 224 -3.30 -5.48 14.15
C PHE A 224 -4.05 -6.34 13.12
N LEU A 225 -4.10 -7.66 13.35
CA LEU A 225 -4.77 -8.62 12.47
C LEU A 225 -6.27 -8.32 12.34
N LEU A 226 -6.91 -8.02 13.46
CA LEU A 226 -8.34 -7.66 13.49
C LEU A 226 -8.60 -6.39 12.65
N LYS A 227 -7.82 -5.33 12.87
CA LYS A 227 -7.95 -4.08 12.10
C LYS A 227 -7.72 -4.30 10.60
N ALA A 228 -6.70 -5.07 10.25
CA ALA A 228 -6.42 -5.41 8.85
C ALA A 228 -7.60 -6.16 8.20
N ARG A 229 -8.18 -7.14 8.87
CA ARG A 229 -9.37 -7.87 8.41
C ARG A 229 -10.60 -6.97 8.28
N LEU A 230 -10.82 -6.08 9.24
CA LEU A 230 -11.94 -5.12 9.17
C LEU A 230 -11.80 -4.16 8.00
N ASN A 231 -10.59 -3.70 7.68
CA ASN A 231 -10.34 -2.86 6.51
C ASN A 231 -10.69 -3.59 5.20
N VAL A 232 -10.32 -4.87 5.07
CA VAL A 232 -10.70 -5.69 3.91
C VAL A 232 -12.22 -5.90 3.88
N ALA A 233 -12.86 -6.13 5.03
CA ALA A 233 -14.33 -6.26 5.11
C ALA A 233 -15.05 -4.99 4.63
N VAL A 234 -14.58 -3.80 5.04
CA VAL A 234 -15.09 -2.50 4.56
C VAL A 234 -14.95 -2.37 3.05
N SER A 235 -13.77 -2.70 2.50
CA SER A 235 -13.52 -2.66 1.06
C SER A 235 -14.47 -3.61 0.30
N ARG A 236 -14.55 -4.88 0.72
CA ARG A 236 -15.46 -5.85 0.11
C ARG A 236 -16.93 -5.43 0.21
N ALA A 237 -17.35 -4.87 1.36
CA ALA A 237 -18.71 -4.40 1.53
C ALA A 237 -19.08 -3.27 0.57
N ARG A 238 -18.14 -2.37 0.25
CA ARG A 238 -18.36 -1.23 -0.65
C ARG A 238 -18.33 -1.61 -2.13
N TYR A 239 -17.40 -2.47 -2.51
CA TYR A 239 -17.06 -2.70 -3.92
C TYR A 239 -17.49 -4.06 -4.46
N THR A 240 -18.12 -4.91 -3.63
CA THR A 240 -18.63 -6.21 -4.07
C THR A 240 -20.07 -6.42 -3.57
N GLN A 241 -20.76 -7.33 -4.24
CA GLN A 241 -22.08 -7.81 -3.82
C GLN A 241 -22.01 -9.12 -3.00
N LEU A 242 -20.81 -9.47 -2.51
CA LEU A 242 -20.62 -10.70 -1.72
C LEU A 242 -21.53 -10.72 -0.49
N PRO A 243 -22.19 -11.85 -0.18
CA PRO A 243 -22.95 -12.01 1.05
C PRO A 243 -22.12 -11.67 2.29
N VAL A 244 -22.73 -11.05 3.30
CA VAL A 244 -22.01 -10.69 4.54
C VAL A 244 -21.40 -11.91 5.22
N GLN A 245 -22.11 -13.04 5.13
CA GLN A 245 -21.66 -14.32 5.65
C GLN A 245 -20.35 -14.78 4.99
N GLU A 246 -20.26 -14.68 3.69
CA GLU A 246 -19.08 -15.04 2.91
C GLU A 246 -17.89 -14.13 3.27
N ILE A 247 -18.12 -12.80 3.33
CA ILE A 247 -17.09 -11.86 3.77
C ILE A 247 -16.59 -12.20 5.19
N ALA A 248 -17.48 -12.57 6.11
CA ALA A 248 -17.14 -12.93 7.48
C ALA A 248 -16.29 -14.22 7.51
N MET A 249 -16.72 -15.27 6.81
CA MET A 249 -16.01 -16.56 6.79
C MET A 249 -14.63 -16.44 6.17
N ASP A 250 -14.50 -15.78 5.03
CA ASP A 250 -13.22 -15.56 4.33
C ASP A 250 -12.19 -14.80 5.16
N LEU A 251 -12.66 -13.92 6.03
CA LEU A 251 -11.80 -13.12 6.90
C LEU A 251 -11.62 -13.74 8.30
N GLY A 252 -12.09 -14.96 8.50
CA GLY A 252 -11.92 -15.72 9.76
C GLY A 252 -12.74 -15.19 10.93
N PHE A 253 -13.89 -14.53 10.66
CA PHE A 253 -14.88 -14.24 11.68
C PHE A 253 -15.82 -15.43 11.87
N THR A 254 -16.29 -15.64 13.09
CA THR A 254 -17.17 -16.76 13.43
C THR A 254 -18.49 -16.72 12.64
N ASP A 255 -19.04 -15.51 12.45
CA ASP A 255 -20.28 -15.27 11.72
C ASP A 255 -20.42 -13.79 11.34
N SER A 256 -21.46 -13.48 10.58
CA SER A 256 -21.78 -12.13 10.14
C SER A 256 -22.12 -11.17 11.30
N SER A 257 -22.65 -11.68 12.41
CA SER A 257 -22.97 -10.87 13.60
C SER A 257 -21.71 -10.43 14.32
N HIS A 258 -20.74 -11.35 14.44
CA HIS A 258 -19.41 -11.04 14.99
C HIS A 258 -18.69 -9.98 14.14
N LEU A 259 -18.64 -10.14 12.81
CA LEU A 259 -18.07 -9.14 11.91
C LEU A 259 -18.76 -7.77 12.09
N ASN A 260 -20.10 -7.72 12.07
CA ASN A 260 -20.85 -6.46 12.22
C ASN A 260 -20.60 -5.79 13.58
N ARG A 261 -20.51 -6.58 14.66
CA ARG A 261 -20.19 -6.06 15.99
C ARG A 261 -18.80 -5.41 16.02
N MET A 262 -17.80 -6.06 15.40
CA MET A 262 -16.44 -5.51 15.31
C MET A 262 -16.39 -4.27 14.42
N LEU A 263 -17.07 -4.27 13.27
CA LEU A 263 -17.18 -3.09 12.41
C LEU A 263 -17.82 -1.90 13.13
N LYS A 264 -18.93 -2.11 13.86
CA LYS A 264 -19.54 -1.05 14.66
C LYS A 264 -18.59 -0.51 15.73
N LYS A 265 -17.83 -1.40 16.40
CA LYS A 265 -16.87 -1.00 17.44
C LYS A 265 -15.72 -0.17 16.89
N TYR A 266 -15.16 -0.52 15.73
CA TYR A 266 -13.93 0.09 15.20
C TYR A 266 -14.18 1.15 14.12
N HIS A 267 -15.28 1.05 13.36
CA HIS A 267 -15.63 1.96 12.27
C HIS A 267 -16.95 2.70 12.48
N GLY A 268 -17.65 2.45 13.59
CA GLY A 268 -18.94 3.10 13.90
C GLY A 268 -20.11 2.62 13.06
N LYS A 269 -19.90 1.76 12.04
CA LYS A 269 -20.90 1.39 11.03
C LYS A 269 -20.99 -0.11 10.83
N SER A 270 -22.20 -0.59 10.48
CA SER A 270 -22.43 -1.96 10.01
C SER A 270 -22.10 -2.11 8.53
N ILE A 271 -21.95 -3.36 8.03
CA ILE A 271 -21.77 -3.63 6.59
C ILE A 271 -22.92 -3.02 5.76
N ARG A 272 -24.16 -3.09 6.25
CA ARG A 272 -25.30 -2.50 5.55
C ARG A 272 -25.17 -0.99 5.39
N GLN A 273 -24.78 -0.27 6.43
CA GLN A 273 -24.55 1.18 6.39
C GLN A 273 -23.36 1.54 5.49
N ILE A 274 -22.30 0.73 5.53
CA ILE A 274 -21.14 0.91 4.64
C ILE A 274 -21.53 0.75 3.17
N ARG A 275 -22.40 -0.21 2.84
CA ARG A 275 -22.92 -0.43 1.47
C ARG A 275 -23.82 0.70 0.98
N MET A 276 -24.61 1.27 1.87
CA MET A 276 -25.53 2.37 1.54
C MET A 276 -24.82 3.71 1.37
N GLY A 277 -23.53 3.80 1.66
CA GLY A 277 -22.79 5.05 1.61
C GLY A 277 -23.23 6.07 2.67
N GLU A 278 -23.93 5.62 3.71
CA GLU A 278 -24.35 6.48 4.82
C GLU A 278 -23.10 7.03 5.52
N GLU A 279 -22.90 8.35 5.47
CA GLU A 279 -21.82 9.09 6.16
C GLU A 279 -22.01 9.12 7.68
#